data_9ff70dbb2161a9e0e0997a9ea2a5221e
#
_entry.id   9ff70dbb2161a9e0e0997a9ea2a5221e
#
_cell.length_a   1.000
_cell.length_b   1.000
_cell.length_c   1.000
_cell.angle_alpha   90.00
_cell.angle_beta   90.00
_cell.angle_gamma   90.00
#
_symmetry.space_group_name_H-M   'P 1'
#
loop_
_entity.id
_entity.type
_entity.pdbx_description
1 polymer ?
#
loop_
_entity_poly.entity_id
_entity_poly.type
_entity_poly.pdbx_seq_one_letter_code
_entity_poly.pdbx_strand_id
1 'polypeptide(L)'
;DDLKNTSTAMSSNTIIEYLLDGMRNELKLAEDALSFKEIKQIPVRLQLLLTGKVDTALLPEPLVTLAVSKGSRVLWDDRRLNETLAVISLKDGILDRKETDEFIAALNEAASFIKDNKDASLKLMLKKRLLPKEIAAVYEMIDLCDEKGQLPPLPSKDEFSRVASWMLQHGMIKKQPRYEDLILTK
;
A
#
# COMPACT_ATOMS: atom_id res chain seq x y z
N ASP A 1 21.22 -5.40 10.31
CA ASP A 1 22.37 -4.47 10.22
C ASP A 1 22.38 -3.61 8.96
N ASP A 2 21.81 -4.08 7.85
CA ASP A 2 21.86 -3.40 6.54
C ASP A 2 21.08 -2.06 6.46
N LEU A 3 20.23 -1.78 7.42
CA LEU A 3 19.45 -0.54 7.48
C LEU A 3 20.09 0.56 8.35
N LYS A 4 21.08 0.23 9.17
CA LYS A 4 21.71 1.22 10.06
C LYS A 4 22.48 2.26 9.27
N ASN A 5 22.28 3.53 9.63
CA ASN A 5 22.92 4.70 9.03
C ASN A 5 22.59 4.90 7.54
N THR A 6 21.46 4.36 7.06
CA THR A 6 21.04 4.54 5.66
C THR A 6 20.16 5.77 5.49
N SER A 7 20.25 6.41 4.33
CA SER A 7 19.33 7.46 3.91
C SER A 7 18.13 6.85 3.22
N THR A 8 16.94 7.13 3.74
CA THR A 8 15.67 6.53 3.30
C THR A 8 14.75 7.58 2.67
N ALA A 9 14.38 7.39 1.41
CA ALA A 9 13.37 8.23 0.77
C ALA A 9 11.95 7.77 1.16
N MET A 10 11.17 8.66 1.76
CA MET A 10 9.84 8.38 2.28
C MET A 10 8.91 9.60 2.14
N SER A 11 7.68 9.53 2.60
CA SER A 11 6.77 10.67 2.75
C SER A 11 6.07 10.63 4.10
N SER A 12 6.15 11.74 4.82
CA SER A 12 5.54 11.91 6.13
C SER A 12 4.02 12.11 6.02
N ASN A 13 3.33 11.84 7.12
CA ASN A 13 1.86 11.96 7.24
C ASN A 13 1.10 11.12 6.20
N THR A 14 1.64 9.94 5.87
CA THR A 14 1.06 8.99 4.91
C THR A 14 1.17 7.56 5.43
N ILE A 15 0.53 6.63 4.74
CA ILE A 15 0.71 5.20 4.98
C ILE A 15 2.18 4.75 4.95
N ILE A 16 3.02 5.46 4.21
CA ILE A 16 4.46 5.15 4.11
C ILE A 16 5.15 5.33 5.47
N GLU A 17 4.81 6.38 6.20
CA GLU A 17 5.34 6.61 7.55
C GLU A 17 4.80 5.59 8.55
N TYR A 18 3.49 5.26 8.47
CA TYR A 18 2.89 4.22 9.29
C TYR A 18 3.59 2.86 9.10
N LEU A 19 3.83 2.47 7.85
CA LEU A 19 4.55 1.24 7.52
C LEU A 19 6.01 1.27 8.00
N LEU A 20 6.65 2.42 7.89
CA LEU A 20 8.03 2.61 8.37
C LEU A 20 8.12 2.44 9.88
N ASP A 21 7.20 3.00 10.64
CA ASP A 21 7.13 2.83 12.09
C ASP A 21 6.86 1.35 12.46
N GLY A 22 5.97 0.69 11.72
CA GLY A 22 5.74 -0.76 11.83
C GLY A 22 7.01 -1.57 11.61
N MET A 23 7.75 -1.28 10.53
CA MET A 23 9.04 -1.91 10.22
C MET A 23 10.08 -1.67 11.35
N ARG A 24 10.20 -0.42 11.81
CA ARG A 24 11.16 -0.07 12.89
C ARG A 24 10.86 -0.85 14.16
N ASN A 25 9.59 -0.96 14.53
CA ASN A 25 9.15 -1.72 15.70
C ASN A 25 9.43 -3.22 15.53
N GLU A 26 9.10 -3.80 14.39
CA GLU A 26 9.35 -5.22 14.08
C GLU A 26 10.83 -5.56 14.13
N LEU A 27 11.66 -4.72 13.49
CA LEU A 27 13.11 -4.91 13.40
C LEU A 27 13.88 -4.39 14.63
N LYS A 28 13.18 -3.80 15.61
CA LYS A 28 13.76 -3.20 16.83
C LYS A 28 14.87 -2.18 16.51
N LEU A 29 14.63 -1.35 15.50
CA LEU A 29 15.58 -0.32 15.11
C LEU A 29 15.48 0.88 16.06
N ALA A 30 16.63 1.46 16.40
CA ALA A 30 16.68 2.71 17.14
C ALA A 30 16.10 3.86 16.33
N GLU A 31 15.67 4.93 17.00
CA GLU A 31 15.02 6.08 16.36
C GLU A 31 15.91 6.76 15.32
N ASP A 32 17.21 6.79 15.58
CA ASP A 32 18.25 7.39 14.77
C ASP A 32 18.91 6.42 13.77
N ALA A 33 18.43 5.18 13.69
CA ALA A 33 19.01 4.16 12.80
C ALA A 33 18.89 4.50 11.32
N LEU A 34 17.90 5.33 10.96
CA LEU A 34 17.61 5.74 9.58
C LEU A 34 17.59 7.27 9.50
N SER A 35 18.18 7.81 8.45
CA SER A 35 18.00 9.22 8.09
C SER A 35 16.94 9.35 7.00
N PHE A 36 15.98 10.26 7.17
CA PHE A 36 14.86 10.39 6.26
C PHE A 36 15.02 11.55 5.29
N LYS A 37 14.69 11.30 4.02
CA LYS A 37 14.52 12.33 3.00
C LYS A 37 13.05 12.38 2.58
N GLU A 38 12.41 13.52 2.85
CA GLU A 38 11.02 13.74 2.46
C GLU A 38 10.89 13.87 0.95
N ILE A 39 10.34 12.85 0.31
CA ILE A 39 10.10 12.80 -1.14
C ILE A 39 8.67 12.33 -1.39
N LYS A 40 7.77 13.26 -1.66
CA LYS A 40 6.34 12.95 -1.86
C LYS A 40 6.05 12.19 -3.16
N GLN A 41 6.79 12.49 -4.23
CA GLN A 41 6.59 11.86 -5.53
C GLN A 41 7.23 10.47 -5.58
N ILE A 42 6.39 9.44 -5.69
CA ILE A 42 6.84 8.04 -5.71
C ILE A 42 7.84 7.75 -6.86
N PRO A 43 7.64 8.23 -8.11
CA PRO A 43 8.62 8.02 -9.17
C PRO A 43 9.99 8.67 -8.88
N VAL A 44 10.00 9.80 -8.16
CA VAL A 44 11.24 10.46 -7.76
C VAL A 44 11.99 9.63 -6.71
N ARG A 45 11.28 9.00 -5.77
CA ARG A 45 11.92 8.06 -4.80
C ARG A 45 12.65 6.93 -5.54
N LEU A 46 12.00 6.32 -6.52
CA LEU A 46 12.62 5.28 -7.33
C LEU A 46 13.87 5.81 -8.07
N GLN A 47 13.78 6.97 -8.69
CA GLN A 47 14.91 7.57 -9.40
C GLN A 47 16.11 7.84 -8.49
N LEU A 48 15.86 8.37 -7.28
CA LEU A 48 16.92 8.63 -6.31
C LEU A 48 17.57 7.33 -5.82
N LEU A 49 16.81 6.28 -5.60
CA LEU A 49 17.32 4.95 -5.26
C LEU A 49 18.21 4.41 -6.41
N LEU A 50 17.70 4.37 -7.63
CA LEU A 50 18.42 3.83 -8.78
C LEU A 50 19.68 4.62 -9.15
N THR A 51 19.77 5.89 -8.76
CA THR A 51 20.95 6.75 -8.98
C THR A 51 21.89 6.82 -7.78
N GLY A 52 21.63 6.05 -6.72
CA GLY A 52 22.46 6.02 -5.51
C GLY A 52 22.45 7.32 -4.71
N LYS A 53 21.43 8.17 -4.88
CA LYS A 53 21.25 9.41 -4.10
C LYS A 53 20.53 9.19 -2.77
N VAL A 54 19.94 8.04 -2.60
CA VAL A 54 19.46 7.48 -1.33
C VAL A 54 19.83 6.00 -1.30
N ASP A 55 20.02 5.48 -0.09
CA ASP A 55 20.40 4.09 0.11
C ASP A 55 19.19 3.16 0.07
N THR A 56 18.05 3.65 0.55
CA THR A 56 16.78 2.90 0.60
C THR A 56 15.60 3.80 0.21
N ALA A 57 14.50 3.17 -0.20
CA ALA A 57 13.26 3.87 -0.51
C ALA A 57 12.05 2.98 -0.22
N LEU A 58 10.97 3.57 0.29
CA LEU A 58 9.68 2.91 0.38
C LEU A 58 8.91 3.12 -0.93
N LEU A 59 8.62 2.01 -1.57
CA LEU A 59 7.99 1.98 -2.90
C LEU A 59 6.81 1.01 -2.89
N PRO A 60 5.71 1.31 -3.58
CA PRO A 60 4.65 0.34 -3.87
C PRO A 60 4.97 -0.46 -5.14
N GLU A 61 4.27 -1.57 -5.33
CA GLU A 61 4.22 -2.22 -6.65
C GLU A 61 3.52 -1.31 -7.69
N PRO A 62 3.92 -1.38 -8.95
CA PRO A 62 4.95 -2.24 -9.56
C PRO A 62 6.38 -1.68 -9.49
N LEU A 63 6.61 -0.62 -8.74
CA LEU A 63 7.92 0.05 -8.68
C LEU A 63 8.96 -0.73 -7.87
N VAL A 64 8.52 -1.58 -6.91
CA VAL A 64 9.41 -2.52 -6.22
C VAL A 64 9.98 -3.52 -7.22
N THR A 65 9.14 -4.18 -8.01
CA THR A 65 9.58 -5.10 -9.06
C THR A 65 10.52 -4.41 -10.06
N LEU A 66 10.24 -3.16 -10.44
CA LEU A 66 11.14 -2.39 -11.31
C LEU A 66 12.49 -2.12 -10.65
N ALA A 67 12.52 -1.71 -9.37
CA ALA A 67 13.76 -1.49 -8.64
C ALA A 67 14.59 -2.78 -8.56
N VAL A 68 13.97 -3.91 -8.25
CA VAL A 68 14.63 -5.22 -8.18
C VAL A 68 15.19 -5.62 -9.55
N SER A 69 14.46 -5.41 -10.64
CA SER A 69 14.96 -5.67 -12.01
C SER A 69 16.16 -4.82 -12.40
N LYS A 70 16.41 -3.71 -11.68
CA LYS A 70 17.56 -2.82 -11.85
C LYS A 70 18.67 -3.05 -10.80
N GLY A 71 18.61 -4.15 -10.04
CA GLY A 71 19.66 -4.55 -9.11
C GLY A 71 19.42 -4.14 -7.64
N SER A 72 18.29 -3.53 -7.32
CA SER A 72 17.91 -3.32 -5.92
C SER A 72 17.45 -4.62 -5.26
N ARG A 73 17.39 -4.65 -3.94
CA ARG A 73 16.86 -5.78 -3.17
C ARG A 73 15.79 -5.32 -2.20
N VAL A 74 14.81 -6.17 -1.93
CA VAL A 74 13.82 -5.95 -0.88
C VAL A 74 14.45 -6.29 0.46
N LEU A 75 14.43 -5.34 1.39
CA LEU A 75 14.93 -5.51 2.76
C LEU A 75 13.82 -5.84 3.74
N TRP A 76 12.64 -5.32 3.48
CA TRP A 76 11.43 -5.54 4.26
C TRP A 76 10.19 -5.31 3.37
N ASP A 77 9.10 -5.98 3.67
CA ASP A 77 7.80 -5.76 3.03
C ASP A 77 6.66 -5.92 4.06
N ASP A 78 5.48 -5.39 3.70
CA ASP A 78 4.29 -5.33 4.55
C ASP A 78 3.42 -6.60 4.52
N ARG A 79 3.77 -7.62 3.73
CA ARG A 79 2.98 -8.85 3.58
C ARG A 79 2.68 -9.57 4.89
N ARG A 80 3.54 -9.38 5.90
CA ARG A 80 3.39 -10.01 7.21
C ARG A 80 2.44 -9.26 8.15
N LEU A 81 2.15 -8.00 7.86
CA LEU A 81 1.30 -7.18 8.72
C LEU A 81 -0.15 -7.62 8.66
N ASN A 82 -0.58 -8.18 7.53
CA ASN A 82 -1.96 -8.60 7.28
C ASN A 82 -2.99 -7.52 7.67
N GLU A 83 -2.71 -6.29 7.27
CA GLU A 83 -3.52 -5.11 7.57
C GLU A 83 -4.17 -4.55 6.29
N THR A 84 -5.34 -3.95 6.45
CA THR A 84 -6.02 -3.23 5.37
C THR A 84 -5.37 -1.87 5.18
N LEU A 85 -4.49 -1.75 4.18
CA LEU A 85 -3.70 -0.55 3.93
C LEU A 85 -4.34 0.43 2.94
N ALA A 86 -5.36 0.02 2.23
CA ALA A 86 -6.10 0.87 1.29
C ALA A 86 -7.60 0.59 1.37
N VAL A 87 -8.38 1.64 1.27
CA VAL A 87 -9.85 1.59 1.29
C VAL A 87 -10.43 2.43 0.17
N ILE A 88 -11.63 2.10 -0.29
CA ILE A 88 -12.41 2.97 -1.17
C ILE A 88 -13.27 3.86 -0.29
N SER A 89 -13.06 5.17 -0.41
CA SER A 89 -13.85 6.17 0.30
C SER A 89 -14.95 6.71 -0.60
N LEU A 90 -16.18 6.68 -0.12
CA LEU A 90 -17.33 7.27 -0.80
C LEU A 90 -17.78 8.52 -0.03
N LYS A 91 -18.21 9.55 -0.78
CA LYS A 91 -18.88 10.69 -0.17
C LYS A 91 -20.22 10.25 0.37
N ASP A 92 -20.56 10.71 1.57
CA ASP A 92 -21.85 10.41 2.18
C ASP A 92 -23.02 10.81 1.27
N GLY A 93 -24.01 9.92 1.14
CA GLY A 93 -25.18 10.11 0.29
C GLY A 93 -24.94 10.08 -1.22
N ILE A 94 -23.73 9.70 -1.71
CA ILE A 94 -23.47 9.63 -3.16
C ILE A 94 -24.07 8.37 -3.80
N LEU A 95 -24.16 7.30 -3.05
CA LEU A 95 -24.80 6.05 -3.46
C LEU A 95 -25.85 5.68 -2.42
N ASP A 96 -26.99 5.20 -2.88
CA ASP A 96 -27.92 4.52 -1.99
C ASP A 96 -27.41 3.11 -1.65
N ARG A 97 -28.14 2.39 -0.81
CA ARG A 97 -27.74 1.04 -0.38
C ARG A 97 -27.66 0.06 -1.54
N LYS A 98 -28.61 0.11 -2.46
CA LYS A 98 -28.65 -0.77 -3.63
C LYS A 98 -27.47 -0.51 -4.54
N GLU A 99 -27.19 0.75 -4.85
CA GLU A 99 -26.05 1.16 -5.68
C GLU A 99 -24.71 0.78 -5.03
N THR A 100 -24.62 0.88 -3.70
CA THR A 100 -23.43 0.44 -2.95
C THR A 100 -23.23 -1.07 -3.06
N ASP A 101 -24.29 -1.88 -2.91
CA ASP A 101 -24.21 -3.34 -3.03
C ASP A 101 -23.85 -3.75 -4.48
N GLU A 102 -24.42 -3.09 -5.49
CA GLU A 102 -24.08 -3.30 -6.90
C GLU A 102 -22.62 -2.93 -7.20
N PHE A 103 -22.12 -1.84 -6.64
CA PHE A 103 -20.73 -1.44 -6.78
C PHE A 103 -19.76 -2.45 -6.15
N ILE A 104 -20.06 -2.93 -4.94
CA ILE A 104 -19.27 -3.97 -4.28
C ILE A 104 -19.29 -5.27 -5.09
N ALA A 105 -20.45 -5.66 -5.61
CA ALA A 105 -20.57 -6.84 -6.46
C ALA A 105 -19.71 -6.73 -7.73
N ALA A 106 -19.73 -5.58 -8.40
CA ALA A 106 -18.88 -5.33 -9.56
C ALA A 106 -17.38 -5.37 -9.24
N LEU A 107 -16.97 -4.87 -8.07
CA LEU A 107 -15.57 -4.97 -7.61
C LEU A 107 -15.17 -6.43 -7.36
N ASN A 108 -16.02 -7.24 -6.72
CA ASN A 108 -15.76 -8.66 -6.51
C ASN A 108 -15.65 -9.41 -7.84
N GLU A 109 -16.54 -9.14 -8.79
CA GLU A 109 -16.48 -9.73 -10.13
C GLU A 109 -15.17 -9.36 -10.84
N ALA A 110 -14.75 -8.09 -10.78
CA ALA A 110 -13.51 -7.64 -11.37
C ALA A 110 -12.29 -8.30 -10.71
N ALA A 111 -12.27 -8.43 -9.38
CA ALA A 111 -11.17 -9.06 -8.65
C ALA A 111 -11.06 -10.56 -9.00
N SER A 112 -12.21 -11.27 -9.06
CA SER A 112 -12.27 -12.66 -9.51
C SER A 112 -11.80 -12.81 -10.96
N PHE A 113 -12.27 -11.93 -11.85
CA PHE A 113 -11.81 -11.93 -13.25
C PHE A 113 -10.29 -11.77 -13.37
N ILE A 114 -9.70 -10.85 -12.62
CA ILE A 114 -8.25 -10.61 -12.60
C ILE A 114 -7.51 -11.86 -12.14
N LYS A 115 -7.98 -12.51 -11.08
CA LYS A 115 -7.40 -13.73 -10.54
C LYS A 115 -7.37 -14.86 -11.57
N ASP A 116 -8.51 -15.07 -12.25
CA ASP A 116 -8.68 -16.18 -13.20
C ASP A 116 -8.07 -15.87 -14.57
N ASN A 117 -7.79 -14.59 -14.89
CA ASN A 117 -7.33 -14.12 -16.19
C ASN A 117 -6.09 -13.23 -16.09
N LYS A 118 -5.06 -13.69 -15.36
CA LYS A 118 -3.84 -12.90 -15.09
C LYS A 118 -3.18 -12.38 -16.36
N ASP A 119 -3.04 -13.20 -17.40
CA ASP A 119 -2.45 -12.80 -18.68
C ASP A 119 -3.22 -11.69 -19.40
N ALA A 120 -4.55 -11.80 -19.43
CA ALA A 120 -5.40 -10.77 -20.04
C ALA A 120 -5.34 -9.47 -19.23
N SER A 121 -5.33 -9.57 -17.92
CA SER A 121 -5.21 -8.44 -16.99
C SER A 121 -3.85 -7.76 -17.13
N LEU A 122 -2.76 -8.52 -17.23
CA LEU A 122 -1.42 -8.00 -17.46
C LEU A 122 -1.33 -7.23 -18.80
N LYS A 123 -1.89 -7.79 -19.89
CA LYS A 123 -1.97 -7.11 -21.18
C LYS A 123 -2.76 -5.80 -21.09
N LEU A 124 -3.85 -5.78 -20.31
CA LEU A 124 -4.62 -4.56 -20.09
C LEU A 124 -3.82 -3.51 -19.29
N MET A 125 -3.12 -3.92 -18.24
CA MET A 125 -2.25 -3.02 -17.47
C MET A 125 -1.17 -2.39 -18.36
N LEU A 126 -0.52 -3.18 -19.22
CA LEU A 126 0.46 -2.67 -20.20
C LEU A 126 -0.17 -1.68 -21.18
N LYS A 127 -1.34 -2.02 -21.74
CA LYS A 127 -2.09 -1.14 -22.65
C LYS A 127 -2.47 0.18 -21.99
N LYS A 128 -2.85 0.13 -20.71
CA LYS A 128 -3.23 1.31 -19.92
C LYS A 128 -2.03 2.04 -19.29
N ARG A 129 -0.80 1.58 -19.53
CA ARG A 129 0.43 2.13 -18.93
C ARG A 129 0.45 2.11 -17.39
N LEU A 130 -0.23 1.14 -16.79
CA LEU A 130 -0.22 0.91 -15.36
C LEU A 130 0.98 0.06 -14.91
N LEU A 131 1.62 -0.61 -15.87
CA LEU A 131 2.79 -1.45 -15.67
C LEU A 131 3.90 -1.03 -16.64
N PRO A 132 5.15 -0.82 -16.17
CA PRO A 132 6.31 -0.62 -17.03
C PRO A 132 6.56 -1.85 -17.91
N LYS A 133 6.83 -1.64 -19.20
CA LYS A 133 7.04 -2.74 -20.14
C LYS A 133 8.26 -3.59 -19.78
N GLU A 134 9.25 -2.98 -19.18
CA GLU A 134 10.54 -3.59 -18.80
C GLU A 134 10.38 -4.75 -17.82
N ILE A 135 9.34 -4.73 -17.01
CA ILE A 135 9.09 -5.76 -15.98
C ILE A 135 7.93 -6.70 -16.32
N ALA A 136 7.32 -6.56 -17.50
CA ALA A 136 6.14 -7.34 -17.88
C ALA A 136 6.35 -8.87 -17.79
N ALA A 137 7.57 -9.34 -18.06
CA ALA A 137 7.91 -10.76 -18.02
C ALA A 137 8.19 -11.33 -16.61
N VAL A 138 8.41 -10.43 -15.63
CA VAL A 138 8.80 -10.82 -14.26
C VAL A 138 7.83 -10.30 -13.19
N TYR A 139 6.82 -9.52 -13.60
CA TYR A 139 5.84 -8.98 -12.66
C TYR A 139 4.81 -10.06 -12.30
N GLU A 140 4.77 -10.38 -11.02
CA GLU A 140 3.78 -11.29 -10.46
C GLU A 140 2.58 -10.48 -9.94
N MET A 141 1.42 -10.72 -10.55
CA MET A 141 0.18 -10.09 -10.10
C MET A 141 -0.24 -10.64 -8.74
N ILE A 142 -0.48 -9.75 -7.80
CA ILE A 142 -1.04 -10.07 -6.50
C ILE A 142 -2.52 -10.45 -6.67
N ASP A 143 -2.98 -11.47 -5.95
CA ASP A 143 -4.39 -11.79 -5.89
C ASP A 143 -5.13 -10.74 -5.06
N LEU A 144 -6.17 -10.16 -5.67
CA LEU A 144 -6.97 -9.09 -5.05
C LEU A 144 -8.17 -9.63 -4.28
N CYS A 145 -8.42 -10.93 -4.32
CA CYS A 145 -9.55 -11.58 -3.69
C CYS A 145 -9.16 -12.95 -3.10
N ASP A 146 -9.97 -13.46 -2.22
CA ASP A 146 -9.84 -14.80 -1.64
C ASP A 146 -10.12 -15.92 -2.67
N GLU A 147 -10.10 -17.17 -2.21
CA GLU A 147 -10.41 -18.34 -3.03
C GLU A 147 -11.85 -18.31 -3.59
N LYS A 148 -12.77 -17.65 -2.92
CA LYS A 148 -14.17 -17.50 -3.34
C LYS A 148 -14.41 -16.29 -4.26
N GLY A 149 -13.36 -15.56 -4.63
CA GLY A 149 -13.46 -14.37 -5.47
C GLY A 149 -13.95 -13.12 -4.72
N GLN A 150 -13.88 -13.11 -3.40
CA GLN A 150 -14.31 -11.97 -2.61
C GLN A 150 -13.13 -11.09 -2.20
N LEU A 151 -13.29 -9.78 -2.33
CA LEU A 151 -12.35 -8.79 -1.82
C LEU A 151 -12.14 -8.97 -0.29
N PRO A 152 -10.99 -8.56 0.24
CA PRO A 152 -10.77 -8.53 1.67
C PRO A 152 -11.91 -7.82 2.40
N PRO A 153 -12.24 -8.25 3.63
CA PRO A 153 -13.26 -7.59 4.42
C PRO A 153 -12.86 -6.14 4.74
N LEU A 154 -13.83 -5.35 5.16
CA LEU A 154 -13.57 -4.03 5.72
C LEU A 154 -12.59 -4.13 6.91
N PRO A 155 -11.81 -3.06 7.19
CA PRO A 155 -10.91 -3.05 8.34
C PRO A 155 -11.66 -3.43 9.62
N SER A 156 -11.06 -4.26 10.44
CA SER A 156 -11.59 -4.57 11.77
C SER A 156 -11.56 -3.33 12.67
N LYS A 157 -12.34 -3.35 13.76
CA LYS A 157 -12.30 -2.27 14.76
C LYS A 157 -10.91 -2.10 15.38
N ASP A 158 -10.17 -3.18 15.52
CA ASP A 158 -8.81 -3.15 16.07
C ASP A 158 -7.82 -2.50 15.10
N GLU A 159 -7.87 -2.86 13.81
CA GLU A 159 -7.05 -2.22 12.77
C GLU A 159 -7.36 -0.72 12.69
N PHE A 160 -8.64 -0.37 12.63
CA PHE A 160 -9.08 1.01 12.62
C PHE A 160 -8.57 1.78 13.85
N SER A 161 -8.69 1.18 15.04
CA SER A 161 -8.25 1.82 16.29
C SER A 161 -6.73 2.00 16.34
N ARG A 162 -5.95 1.03 15.83
CA ARG A 162 -4.48 1.16 15.74
C ARG A 162 -4.08 2.33 14.84
N VAL A 163 -4.64 2.39 13.62
CA VAL A 163 -4.35 3.48 12.67
C VAL A 163 -4.80 4.84 13.22
N ALA A 164 -6.00 4.92 13.79
CA ALA A 164 -6.52 6.16 14.37
C ALA A 164 -5.66 6.63 15.56
N SER A 165 -5.20 5.71 16.41
CA SER A 165 -4.29 6.03 17.53
C SER A 165 -2.94 6.54 17.03
N TRP A 166 -2.38 5.91 16.01
CA TRP A 166 -1.15 6.36 15.37
C TRP A 166 -1.31 7.77 14.77
N MET A 167 -2.40 8.03 14.04
CA MET A 167 -2.70 9.37 13.50
C MET A 167 -2.85 10.42 14.60
N LEU A 168 -3.45 10.07 15.74
CA LEU A 168 -3.59 10.97 16.89
C LEU A 168 -2.24 11.30 17.50
N GLN A 169 -1.37 10.29 17.70
CA GLN A 169 0.00 10.45 18.23
C GLN A 169 0.86 11.36 17.32
N HIS A 170 0.65 11.29 16.00
CA HIS A 170 1.37 12.12 15.02
C HIS A 170 0.68 13.48 14.76
N GLY A 171 -0.36 13.82 15.53
CA GLY A 171 -1.06 15.11 15.40
C GLY A 171 -1.83 15.30 14.09
N MET A 172 -2.05 14.22 13.33
CA MET A 172 -2.78 14.26 12.06
C MET A 172 -4.29 14.43 12.28
N ILE A 173 -4.80 13.97 13.39
CA ILE A 173 -6.20 14.15 13.84
C ILE A 173 -6.21 14.69 15.27
N LYS A 174 -7.28 15.43 15.61
CA LYS A 174 -7.43 16.04 16.96
C LYS A 174 -8.16 15.15 17.96
N LYS A 175 -8.93 14.19 17.49
CA LYS A 175 -9.68 13.22 18.30
C LYS A 175 -9.82 11.92 17.53
N GLN A 176 -9.92 10.83 18.27
CA GLN A 176 -10.16 9.52 17.67
C GLN A 176 -11.58 9.46 17.11
N PRO A 177 -11.75 9.13 15.82
CA PRO A 177 -13.07 8.95 15.22
C PRO A 177 -13.70 7.64 15.73
N ARG A 178 -15.03 7.53 15.66
CA ARG A 178 -15.70 6.27 15.90
C ARG A 178 -15.71 5.42 14.64
N TYR A 179 -15.54 4.14 14.79
CA TYR A 179 -15.56 3.17 13.69
C TYR A 179 -16.85 3.27 12.86
N GLU A 180 -17.98 3.34 13.56
CA GLU A 180 -19.32 3.35 12.99
C GLU A 180 -19.64 4.62 12.18
N ASP A 181 -18.88 5.70 12.40
CA ASP A 181 -19.07 6.96 11.65
C ASP A 181 -18.35 6.94 10.29
N LEU A 182 -17.38 6.05 10.09
CA LEU A 182 -16.51 6.06 8.91
C LEU A 182 -16.54 4.75 8.10
N ILE A 183 -16.90 3.65 8.73
CA ILE A 183 -16.92 2.35 8.07
C ILE A 183 -18.37 1.96 7.80
N LEU A 184 -18.69 1.67 6.54
CA LEU A 184 -20.00 1.17 6.13
C LEU A 184 -20.24 -0.20 6.78
N THR A 185 -20.87 -0.20 7.93
CA THR A 185 -21.40 -1.41 8.55
C THR A 185 -22.77 -1.73 7.95
N LYS A 186 -22.96 -2.99 7.56
CA LYS A 186 -24.24 -3.49 7.01
C LYS A 186 -25.41 -3.22 7.95
#